data_ae66e5abf1e1803b40e2b0260dec476f
#
_entry.id   ae66e5abf1e1803b40e2b0260dec476f
#
_cell.length_a   1.000
_cell.length_b   1.000
_cell.length_c   1.000
_cell.angle_alpha   90.00
_cell.angle_beta   90.00
_cell.angle_gamma   90.00
#
_symmetry.space_group_name_H-M   'P 1'
#
loop_
_entity.id
_entity.type
_entity.pdbx_description
1 polymer ?
#
loop_
_entity_poly.entity_id
_entity_poly.type
_entity_poly.pdbx_seq_one_letter_code
_entity_poly.pdbx_strand_id
1 'polypeptide(L)'
;TLESNVKHKVPTIGFVSHYDTTPDFTGANVKPQIVKNYDGGDIVLNKKQNIILSPSYFKDLLQYKGQTLITTDGTTLLGADDKAGITEIMSAMEYLIQHPEIKHGKIRVGFTPDEEIGRGAHKFDVEKFGCEWAYTMDGSQIGELEYENFNAAGAKIIFKGKSVHPGYAKGKMINSMLLANQFISKLPKNEIPEKTKGYEGFYHVVGISGSIEETVVELIIRDHSAKKFKERKEFIHELTNKFNKKWKKQFGEEIVIAEVKDQYYNMKEKVKPVFHIVEIAEKAMRELGIKPLIKPIRGGTDGCQLSYKGLPCPNIFAGGHNFHGKYEYVPVESMVKATEVIVKIAEITATTK
;
A
#
# COMPACT_ATOMS: atom_id res chain seq x y z
N THR A 1 22.44 -11.67 -2.12
CA THR A 1 23.22 -11.47 -0.89
C THR A 1 24.49 -10.76 -1.19
N LEU A 2 24.82 -9.71 -0.43
CA LEU A 2 26.12 -9.07 -0.39
C LEU A 2 26.76 -9.40 0.96
N GLU A 3 27.94 -10.04 0.95
CA GLU A 3 28.62 -10.44 2.20
C GLU A 3 29.25 -9.24 2.90
N SER A 4 29.38 -9.31 4.22
CA SER A 4 29.97 -8.26 5.04
C SER A 4 31.45 -7.97 4.65
N ASN A 5 31.81 -6.70 4.61
CA ASN A 5 33.21 -6.27 4.44
C ASN A 5 33.87 -5.80 5.75
N VAL A 6 33.21 -6.00 6.90
CA VAL A 6 33.77 -5.75 8.25
C VAL A 6 34.01 -7.05 8.99
N LYS A 7 34.98 -7.06 9.93
CA LYS A 7 35.37 -8.25 10.70
C LYS A 7 34.58 -8.41 12.01
N HIS A 8 34.04 -7.34 12.54
CA HIS A 8 33.23 -7.38 13.76
C HIS A 8 31.79 -7.76 13.44
N LYS A 9 31.07 -8.25 14.43
CA LYS A 9 29.68 -8.64 14.28
C LYS A 9 28.81 -7.41 14.10
N VAL A 10 28.04 -7.38 13.03
CA VAL A 10 27.01 -6.36 12.75
C VAL A 10 25.71 -7.08 12.33
N PRO A 11 24.56 -6.45 12.52
CA PRO A 11 23.29 -7.02 12.09
C PRO A 11 23.26 -7.33 10.59
N THR A 12 22.58 -8.41 10.21
CA THR A 12 22.21 -8.66 8.82
C THR A 12 20.93 -7.90 8.52
N ILE A 13 20.95 -7.03 7.52
CA ILE A 13 19.80 -6.23 7.13
C ILE A 13 19.28 -6.62 5.75
N GLY A 14 18.01 -6.35 5.49
CA GLY A 14 17.38 -6.65 4.22
C GLY A 14 16.83 -5.42 3.51
N PHE A 15 16.77 -5.48 2.18
CA PHE A 15 15.98 -4.58 1.35
C PHE A 15 15.05 -5.39 0.47
N VAL A 16 13.80 -4.98 0.38
CA VAL A 16 12.73 -5.71 -0.31
C VAL A 16 11.99 -4.75 -1.25
N SER A 17 11.59 -5.25 -2.39
CA SER A 17 10.81 -4.53 -3.40
C SER A 17 9.98 -5.54 -4.18
N HIS A 18 8.84 -5.14 -4.77
CA HIS A 18 8.04 -6.07 -5.56
C HIS A 18 8.26 -5.87 -7.06
N TYR A 19 8.04 -6.93 -7.85
CA TYR A 19 8.26 -6.88 -9.30
C TYR A 19 6.98 -6.96 -10.13
N ASP A 20 5.86 -7.29 -9.52
CA ASP A 20 4.55 -7.21 -10.16
C ASP A 20 4.09 -5.75 -10.32
N THR A 21 3.02 -5.55 -11.03
CA THR A 21 2.35 -4.26 -11.19
C THR A 21 0.85 -4.44 -10.96
N THR A 22 0.20 -3.38 -10.54
CA THR A 22 -1.22 -3.38 -10.26
C THR A 22 -2.06 -3.91 -11.44
N PRO A 23 -3.13 -4.68 -11.18
CA PRO A 23 -4.09 -5.06 -12.20
C PRO A 23 -5.04 -3.91 -12.62
N ASP A 24 -5.00 -2.76 -11.95
CA ASP A 24 -5.92 -1.64 -12.16
C ASP A 24 -5.74 -0.97 -13.52
N PHE A 25 -4.53 -1.00 -14.07
CA PHE A 25 -4.21 -0.47 -15.39
C PHE A 25 -3.20 -1.35 -16.12
N THR A 26 -3.26 -1.37 -17.47
CA THR A 26 -2.38 -2.24 -18.25
C THR A 26 -0.92 -1.86 -18.12
N GLY A 27 -0.06 -2.85 -17.85
CA GLY A 27 1.40 -2.77 -17.89
C GLY A 27 2.02 -3.45 -19.12
N ALA A 28 1.22 -3.76 -20.16
CA ALA A 28 1.71 -4.43 -21.36
C ALA A 28 2.26 -3.44 -22.39
N ASN A 29 3.48 -3.70 -22.89
CA ASN A 29 4.16 -2.87 -23.89
C ASN A 29 4.39 -1.43 -23.42
N VAL A 30 4.86 -1.24 -22.21
CA VAL A 30 5.21 0.07 -21.65
C VAL A 30 6.21 0.79 -22.53
N LYS A 31 5.97 2.07 -22.80
CA LYS A 31 6.83 2.95 -23.59
C LYS A 31 7.29 4.13 -22.74
N PRO A 32 8.40 3.99 -22.02
CA PRO A 32 8.91 5.06 -21.17
C PRO A 32 9.34 6.28 -22.01
N GLN A 33 9.06 7.47 -21.47
CA GLN A 33 9.52 8.73 -22.04
C GLN A 33 10.42 9.44 -21.02
N ILE A 34 11.51 10.02 -21.48
CA ILE A 34 12.44 10.77 -20.64
C ILE A 34 12.26 12.26 -20.88
N VAL A 35 11.83 12.97 -19.87
CA VAL A 35 11.66 14.43 -19.85
C VAL A 35 12.85 15.03 -19.10
N LYS A 36 13.87 15.47 -19.84
CA LYS A 36 15.07 16.10 -19.27
C LYS A 36 14.79 17.54 -18.90
N ASN A 37 15.36 17.99 -17.76
CA ASN A 37 15.28 19.36 -17.28
C ASN A 37 13.85 19.89 -17.30
N TYR A 38 12.95 19.19 -16.58
CA TYR A 38 11.52 19.52 -16.54
C TYR A 38 11.30 20.99 -16.20
N ASP A 39 10.59 21.73 -17.05
CA ASP A 39 10.41 23.19 -16.94
C ASP A 39 9.31 23.62 -15.95
N GLY A 40 8.49 22.69 -15.46
CA GLY A 40 7.34 22.96 -14.58
C GLY A 40 6.02 23.14 -15.34
N GLY A 41 6.00 22.91 -16.65
CA GLY A 41 4.81 22.98 -17.50
C GLY A 41 4.11 21.62 -17.70
N ASP A 42 3.20 21.60 -18.65
CA ASP A 42 2.47 20.38 -19.06
C ASP A 42 3.38 19.42 -19.81
N ILE A 43 3.31 18.14 -19.47
CA ILE A 43 3.99 17.06 -20.19
C ILE A 43 2.96 16.33 -21.06
N VAL A 44 3.12 16.43 -22.38
CA VAL A 44 2.25 15.74 -23.34
C VAL A 44 2.70 14.28 -23.44
N LEU A 45 1.98 13.38 -22.77
CA LEU A 45 2.23 11.95 -22.81
C LEU A 45 1.80 11.36 -24.17
N ASN A 46 0.62 11.75 -24.68
CA ASN A 46 0.09 11.26 -25.92
C ASN A 46 -0.69 12.34 -26.67
N LYS A 47 -0.13 12.83 -27.79
CA LYS A 47 -0.77 13.86 -28.63
C LYS A 47 -2.07 13.36 -29.28
N LYS A 48 -2.08 12.09 -29.76
CA LYS A 48 -3.23 11.53 -30.48
C LYS A 48 -4.45 11.35 -29.58
N GLN A 49 -4.23 10.97 -28.34
CA GLN A 49 -5.27 10.71 -27.33
C GLN A 49 -5.49 11.91 -26.39
N ASN A 50 -4.79 13.01 -26.62
CA ASN A 50 -4.83 14.21 -25.77
C ASN A 50 -4.59 13.89 -24.28
N ILE A 51 -3.59 13.05 -23.97
CA ILE A 51 -3.22 12.71 -22.61
C ILE A 51 -2.08 13.63 -22.18
N ILE A 52 -2.36 14.43 -21.14
CA ILE A 52 -1.45 15.45 -20.64
C ILE A 52 -1.26 15.24 -19.13
N LEU A 53 -0.03 15.08 -18.68
CA LEU A 53 0.36 15.12 -17.29
C LEU A 53 0.62 16.58 -16.91
N SER A 54 -0.33 17.19 -16.21
CA SER A 54 -0.36 18.63 -15.95
C SER A 54 -0.17 18.97 -14.48
N PRO A 55 0.70 19.93 -14.13
CA PRO A 55 0.85 20.41 -12.75
C PRO A 55 -0.39 21.18 -12.25
N SER A 56 -1.30 21.58 -13.12
CA SER A 56 -2.59 22.14 -12.71
C SER A 56 -3.46 21.12 -11.97
N TYR A 57 -3.31 19.84 -12.30
CA TYR A 57 -4.01 18.73 -11.67
C TYR A 57 -3.10 17.98 -10.66
N PHE A 58 -1.85 17.72 -11.05
CA PHE A 58 -0.85 17.00 -10.23
C PHE A 58 0.20 17.99 -9.71
N LYS A 59 -0.12 18.72 -8.65
CA LYS A 59 0.71 19.82 -8.12
C LYS A 59 2.10 19.38 -7.68
N ASP A 60 2.25 18.12 -7.31
CA ASP A 60 3.52 17.56 -6.86
C ASP A 60 4.60 17.58 -7.95
N LEU A 61 4.22 17.61 -9.23
CA LEU A 61 5.15 17.81 -10.35
C LEU A 61 6.04 19.06 -10.19
N LEU A 62 5.53 20.13 -9.62
CA LEU A 62 6.26 21.40 -9.49
C LEU A 62 7.50 21.30 -8.61
N GLN A 63 7.58 20.29 -7.73
CA GLN A 63 8.75 20.02 -6.88
C GLN A 63 9.97 19.57 -7.70
N TYR A 64 9.75 19.05 -8.88
CA TYR A 64 10.76 18.41 -9.71
C TYR A 64 11.22 19.27 -10.90
N LYS A 65 10.93 20.58 -10.85
CA LYS A 65 11.42 21.52 -11.84
C LYS A 65 12.96 21.49 -11.91
N GLY A 66 13.49 21.35 -13.13
CA GLY A 66 14.92 21.21 -13.39
C GLY A 66 15.44 19.78 -13.30
N GLN A 67 14.62 18.82 -12.89
CA GLN A 67 14.99 17.39 -12.78
C GLN A 67 14.62 16.61 -14.04
N THR A 68 15.11 15.39 -14.11
CA THR A 68 14.78 14.43 -15.18
C THR A 68 13.65 13.54 -14.71
N LEU A 69 12.54 13.52 -15.46
CA LEU A 69 11.40 12.66 -15.18
C LEU A 69 11.33 11.50 -16.17
N ILE A 70 10.99 10.32 -15.70
CA ILE A 70 10.58 9.19 -16.52
C ILE A 70 9.06 9.07 -16.41
N THR A 71 8.36 9.07 -17.55
CA THR A 71 6.91 8.93 -17.66
C THR A 71 6.56 7.78 -18.60
N THR A 72 5.29 7.39 -18.63
CA THR A 72 4.74 6.55 -19.70
C THR A 72 4.25 7.39 -20.88
N ASP A 73 3.88 6.75 -22.00
CA ASP A 73 3.19 7.40 -23.12
C ASP A 73 1.68 7.58 -22.88
N GLY A 74 1.20 7.37 -21.67
CA GLY A 74 -0.20 7.49 -21.29
C GLY A 74 -1.12 6.34 -21.76
N THR A 75 -0.60 5.34 -22.47
CA THR A 75 -1.38 4.16 -22.88
C THR A 75 -1.29 3.01 -21.89
N THR A 76 -0.28 3.04 -21.02
CA THR A 76 -0.04 2.06 -19.95
C THR A 76 0.33 2.78 -18.65
N LEU A 77 0.40 2.04 -17.54
CA LEU A 77 1.17 2.49 -16.38
C LEU A 77 2.68 2.52 -16.74
N LEU A 78 3.52 3.08 -15.88
CA LEU A 78 4.99 3.05 -16.03
C LEU A 78 5.60 1.79 -15.38
N GLY A 79 5.09 1.41 -14.23
CA GLY A 79 5.63 0.33 -13.38
C GLY A 79 6.80 0.79 -12.52
N ALA A 80 6.89 2.09 -12.22
CA ALA A 80 7.82 2.60 -11.22
C ALA A 80 7.50 2.04 -9.82
N ASP A 81 6.26 1.79 -9.58
CA ASP A 81 5.73 0.97 -8.50
C ASP A 81 5.77 -0.51 -8.91
N ASP A 82 6.72 -1.35 -8.41
CA ASP A 82 7.85 -0.92 -7.56
C ASP A 82 9.21 -1.28 -8.20
N LYS A 83 9.31 -1.19 -9.53
CA LYS A 83 10.58 -1.44 -10.24
C LYS A 83 11.62 -0.32 -10.02
N ALA A 84 11.17 0.85 -9.52
CA ALA A 84 12.08 1.88 -9.05
C ALA A 84 12.88 1.35 -7.84
N GLY A 85 12.21 0.80 -6.84
CA GLY A 85 12.86 0.20 -5.68
C GLY A 85 13.79 -0.96 -6.03
N ILE A 86 13.41 -1.82 -7.01
CA ILE A 86 14.32 -2.86 -7.53
C ILE A 86 15.60 -2.23 -8.09
N THR A 87 15.45 -1.19 -8.91
CA THR A 87 16.58 -0.49 -9.53
C THR A 87 17.49 0.13 -8.47
N GLU A 88 16.92 0.78 -7.49
CA GLU A 88 17.62 1.43 -6.38
C GLU A 88 18.42 0.44 -5.53
N ILE A 89 17.78 -0.67 -5.15
CA ILE A 89 18.43 -1.75 -4.40
C ILE A 89 19.59 -2.32 -5.18
N MET A 90 19.38 -2.66 -6.45
CA MET A 90 20.44 -3.26 -7.27
C MET A 90 21.59 -2.28 -7.55
N SER A 91 21.27 -1.00 -7.79
CA SER A 91 22.29 0.05 -7.95
C SER A 91 23.11 0.27 -6.68
N ALA A 92 22.45 0.22 -5.50
CA ALA A 92 23.15 0.32 -4.22
C ALA A 92 24.09 -0.87 -3.99
N MET A 93 23.66 -2.10 -4.35
CA MET A 93 24.52 -3.29 -4.23
C MET A 93 25.72 -3.20 -5.18
N GLU A 94 25.52 -2.79 -6.43
CA GLU A 94 26.60 -2.57 -7.37
C GLU A 94 27.57 -1.51 -6.87
N TYR A 95 27.06 -0.39 -6.37
CA TYR A 95 27.87 0.70 -5.82
C TYR A 95 28.74 0.24 -4.64
N LEU A 96 28.17 -0.50 -3.67
CA LEU A 96 28.91 -1.05 -2.54
C LEU A 96 30.01 -2.05 -2.95
N ILE A 97 29.79 -2.84 -4.00
CA ILE A 97 30.79 -3.76 -4.55
C ILE A 97 31.97 -2.97 -5.17
N GLN A 98 31.67 -1.87 -5.88
CA GLN A 98 32.67 -1.02 -6.52
C GLN A 98 33.42 -0.13 -5.52
N HIS A 99 32.85 0.10 -4.31
CA HIS A 99 33.37 0.98 -3.26
C HIS A 99 33.63 0.22 -1.95
N PRO A 100 34.61 -0.70 -1.89
CA PRO A 100 34.87 -1.53 -0.71
C PRO A 100 35.38 -0.72 0.52
N GLU A 101 35.72 0.54 0.35
CA GLU A 101 36.01 1.47 1.44
C GLU A 101 34.76 1.78 2.29
N ILE A 102 33.56 1.72 1.71
CA ILE A 102 32.30 1.89 2.43
C ILE A 102 32.02 0.63 3.26
N LYS A 103 31.95 0.79 4.58
CA LYS A 103 31.77 -0.35 5.48
C LYS A 103 30.30 -0.74 5.58
N HIS A 104 30.06 -2.04 5.45
CA HIS A 104 28.72 -2.61 5.56
C HIS A 104 28.74 -4.01 6.15
N GLY A 105 27.66 -4.39 6.82
CA GLY A 105 27.38 -5.75 7.25
C GLY A 105 26.90 -6.62 6.08
N LYS A 106 26.41 -7.81 6.40
CA LYS A 106 25.74 -8.65 5.42
C LYS A 106 24.40 -8.04 5.02
N ILE A 107 24.17 -7.92 3.71
CA ILE A 107 22.94 -7.38 3.14
C ILE A 107 22.22 -8.47 2.36
N ARG A 108 20.92 -8.60 2.58
CA ARG A 108 20.05 -9.50 1.82
C ARG A 108 19.09 -8.67 0.97
N VAL A 109 18.85 -9.14 -0.23
CA VAL A 109 17.89 -8.54 -1.15
C VAL A 109 16.79 -9.55 -1.44
N GLY A 110 15.54 -9.11 -1.33
CA GLY A 110 14.36 -9.90 -1.64
C GLY A 110 13.48 -9.21 -2.66
N PHE A 111 12.99 -9.95 -3.64
CA PHE A 111 12.00 -9.46 -4.60
C PHE A 111 10.75 -10.31 -4.50
N THR A 112 9.60 -9.67 -4.32
CA THR A 112 8.32 -10.33 -4.09
C THR A 112 7.43 -10.24 -5.33
N PRO A 113 6.66 -11.30 -5.63
CA PRO A 113 5.54 -11.24 -6.57
C PRO A 113 4.25 -10.90 -5.82
N ASP A 114 3.20 -10.52 -6.55
CA ASP A 114 1.83 -10.45 -6.05
C ASP A 114 1.62 -9.48 -4.86
N GLU A 115 2.48 -8.46 -4.70
CA GLU A 115 2.30 -7.41 -3.68
C GLU A 115 0.99 -6.66 -3.91
N GLU A 116 0.75 -6.26 -5.14
CA GLU A 116 -0.37 -5.45 -5.59
C GLU A 116 -1.76 -6.10 -5.40
N ILE A 117 -1.76 -7.40 -5.18
CA ILE A 117 -2.95 -8.16 -4.77
C ILE A 117 -2.90 -8.64 -3.31
N GLY A 118 -1.99 -8.06 -2.52
CA GLY A 118 -1.82 -8.30 -1.09
C GLY A 118 -1.28 -9.67 -0.73
N ARG A 119 -0.48 -10.31 -1.59
CA ARG A 119 0.05 -11.67 -1.41
C ARG A 119 1.58 -11.77 -1.44
N GLY A 120 2.30 -10.68 -1.64
CA GLY A 120 3.76 -10.67 -1.81
C GLY A 120 4.50 -11.37 -0.70
N ALA A 121 4.17 -11.08 0.54
CA ALA A 121 4.82 -11.69 1.69
C ALA A 121 4.31 -13.11 2.06
N HIS A 122 3.25 -13.64 1.44
CA HIS A 122 2.62 -14.89 1.89
C HIS A 122 3.57 -16.08 1.92
N LYS A 123 4.37 -16.26 0.87
CA LYS A 123 5.35 -17.36 0.75
C LYS A 123 6.78 -16.92 1.03
N PHE A 124 6.99 -15.69 1.49
CA PHE A 124 8.32 -15.20 1.83
C PHE A 124 8.86 -15.97 3.05
N ASP A 125 10.01 -16.60 2.87
CA ASP A 125 10.70 -17.39 3.90
C ASP A 125 11.61 -16.45 4.71
N VAL A 126 11.06 -15.90 5.79
CA VAL A 126 11.76 -14.96 6.67
C VAL A 126 12.97 -15.61 7.36
N GLU A 127 12.87 -16.88 7.74
CA GLU A 127 13.97 -17.60 8.38
C GLU A 127 15.15 -17.81 7.42
N LYS A 128 14.88 -18.23 6.19
CA LYS A 128 15.90 -18.36 5.13
C LYS A 128 16.45 -16.97 4.71
N PHE A 129 15.63 -15.94 4.72
CA PHE A 129 16.08 -14.58 4.46
C PHE A 129 17.06 -14.12 5.53
N GLY A 130 16.87 -14.47 6.80
CA GLY A 130 17.85 -14.43 7.88
C GLY A 130 18.34 -13.02 8.21
N CYS A 131 17.46 -12.01 8.14
CA CYS A 131 17.75 -10.64 8.52
C CYS A 131 17.18 -10.32 9.90
N GLU A 132 17.83 -9.44 10.65
CA GLU A 132 17.31 -8.92 11.92
C GLU A 132 16.16 -7.92 11.66
N TRP A 133 16.26 -7.16 10.59
CA TRP A 133 15.18 -6.31 10.05
C TRP A 133 15.39 -6.07 8.55
N ALA A 134 14.40 -5.50 7.91
CA ALA A 134 14.49 -5.08 6.52
C ALA A 134 13.81 -3.72 6.29
N TYR A 135 13.90 -3.22 5.07
CA TYR A 135 13.16 -2.06 4.58
C TYR A 135 12.52 -2.43 3.24
N THR A 136 11.25 -2.10 3.04
CA THR A 136 10.66 -2.06 1.70
C THR A 136 11.03 -0.73 1.04
N MET A 137 11.40 -0.77 -0.25
CA MET A 137 11.68 0.42 -1.06
C MET A 137 10.47 0.69 -1.97
N ASP A 138 9.33 0.98 -1.34
CA ASP A 138 8.00 0.97 -1.97
C ASP A 138 7.18 2.23 -1.59
N GLY A 139 7.85 3.26 -1.07
CA GLY A 139 7.24 4.55 -0.77
C GLY A 139 7.21 5.46 -1.99
N SER A 140 6.40 6.52 -1.92
CA SER A 140 6.23 7.47 -3.01
C SER A 140 7.28 8.58 -2.97
N GLN A 141 6.90 9.73 -2.47
CA GLN A 141 7.67 10.97 -2.52
C GLN A 141 9.01 10.88 -1.77
N ILE A 142 10.05 11.50 -2.32
CA ILE A 142 11.35 11.61 -1.65
C ILE A 142 11.23 12.05 -0.19
N GLY A 143 11.89 11.30 0.70
CA GLY A 143 11.89 11.53 2.14
C GLY A 143 10.82 10.75 2.90
N GLU A 144 9.89 10.07 2.26
CA GLU A 144 8.91 9.23 2.95
C GLU A 144 9.59 8.10 3.72
N LEU A 145 9.22 8.00 4.99
CA LEU A 145 9.64 6.96 5.92
C LEU A 145 8.41 6.55 6.74
N GLU A 146 7.96 5.34 6.54
CA GLU A 146 6.67 4.90 7.01
C GLU A 146 6.81 3.61 7.83
N TYR A 147 6.35 3.65 9.07
CA TYR A 147 6.36 2.51 9.99
C TYR A 147 4.98 2.25 10.60
N GLU A 148 3.96 2.91 10.08
CA GLU A 148 2.56 2.74 10.43
C GLU A 148 1.73 2.58 9.17
N ASN A 149 0.79 1.66 9.21
CA ASN A 149 -0.18 1.42 8.15
C ASN A 149 -1.55 1.12 8.75
N PHE A 150 -2.59 1.03 7.93
CA PHE A 150 -3.89 0.59 8.40
C PHE A 150 -3.84 -0.85 8.95
N ASN A 151 -4.70 -1.14 9.95
CA ASN A 151 -5.28 -2.47 10.10
C ASN A 151 -6.40 -2.61 9.07
N ALA A 152 -6.51 -3.76 8.45
CA ALA A 152 -7.39 -3.99 7.31
C ALA A 152 -8.22 -5.26 7.46
N ALA A 153 -9.51 -5.15 7.14
CA ALA A 153 -10.39 -6.30 6.95
C ALA A 153 -11.24 -6.12 5.69
N GLY A 154 -11.59 -7.22 5.07
CA GLY A 154 -12.67 -7.31 4.09
C GLY A 154 -13.93 -7.84 4.76
N ALA A 155 -15.08 -7.35 4.33
CA ALA A 155 -16.37 -7.87 4.77
C ALA A 155 -17.26 -8.17 3.56
N LYS A 156 -17.83 -9.38 3.55
CA LYS A 156 -18.85 -9.80 2.59
C LYS A 156 -20.18 -9.93 3.33
N ILE A 157 -21.14 -9.10 2.94
CA ILE A 157 -22.47 -9.10 3.56
C ILE A 157 -23.46 -9.66 2.55
N ILE A 158 -24.03 -10.79 2.87
CA ILE A 158 -25.01 -11.51 2.02
C ILE A 158 -26.40 -11.25 2.58
N PHE A 159 -27.29 -10.75 1.73
CA PHE A 159 -28.69 -10.51 2.02
C PHE A 159 -29.54 -11.53 1.26
N LYS A 160 -30.28 -12.34 1.98
CA LYS A 160 -31.24 -13.29 1.40
C LYS A 160 -32.60 -12.65 1.24
N GLY A 161 -33.21 -12.85 0.10
CA GLY A 161 -34.53 -12.35 -0.24
C GLY A 161 -35.53 -13.48 -0.43
N LYS A 162 -36.73 -13.11 -0.81
CA LYS A 162 -37.80 -14.02 -1.15
C LYS A 162 -38.64 -13.45 -2.28
N SER A 163 -38.56 -14.05 -3.45
CA SER A 163 -39.28 -13.59 -4.62
C SER A 163 -40.70 -14.16 -4.65
N VAL A 164 -41.60 -13.33 -5.08
CA VAL A 164 -42.97 -13.71 -5.48
C VAL A 164 -43.41 -12.77 -6.60
N HIS A 165 -44.47 -13.12 -7.32
CA HIS A 165 -45.01 -12.26 -8.37
C HIS A 165 -45.32 -10.85 -7.78
N PRO A 166 -44.84 -9.75 -8.41
CA PRO A 166 -44.99 -8.40 -7.89
C PRO A 166 -46.42 -8.00 -7.51
N GLY A 167 -47.39 -8.41 -8.30
CA GLY A 167 -48.80 -8.14 -8.02
C GLY A 167 -49.36 -8.75 -6.76
N TYR A 168 -48.66 -9.74 -6.17
CA TYR A 168 -49.06 -10.44 -4.94
C TYR A 168 -47.98 -10.32 -3.82
N ALA A 169 -47.07 -9.39 -3.95
CA ALA A 169 -45.88 -9.25 -3.11
C ALA A 169 -46.14 -8.73 -1.69
N LYS A 170 -47.26 -8.07 -1.46
CA LYS A 170 -47.59 -7.45 -0.16
C LYS A 170 -47.52 -8.45 0.99
N GLY A 171 -46.61 -8.23 1.94
CA GLY A 171 -46.39 -9.08 3.13
C GLY A 171 -45.73 -10.43 2.85
N LYS A 172 -45.25 -10.68 1.61
CA LYS A 172 -44.66 -11.96 1.21
C LYS A 172 -43.25 -11.82 0.61
N MET A 173 -43.02 -10.77 -0.21
CA MET A 173 -41.73 -10.54 -0.84
C MET A 173 -40.71 -9.92 0.13
N ILE A 174 -39.49 -10.40 0.05
CA ILE A 174 -38.31 -9.74 0.63
C ILE A 174 -37.40 -9.43 -0.56
N ASN A 175 -37.19 -8.14 -0.84
CA ASN A 175 -36.25 -7.73 -1.87
C ASN A 175 -34.87 -7.51 -1.22
N SER A 176 -33.93 -8.42 -1.48
CA SER A 176 -32.58 -8.38 -0.90
C SER A 176 -31.82 -7.12 -1.29
N MET A 177 -32.02 -6.56 -2.50
CA MET A 177 -31.39 -5.32 -2.94
C MET A 177 -31.82 -4.12 -2.09
N LEU A 178 -33.11 -4.06 -1.71
CA LEU A 178 -33.62 -3.00 -0.82
C LEU A 178 -33.08 -3.16 0.61
N LEU A 179 -32.87 -4.39 1.06
CA LEU A 179 -32.22 -4.66 2.36
C LEU A 179 -30.76 -4.19 2.34
N ALA A 180 -30.02 -4.52 1.29
CA ALA A 180 -28.64 -4.10 1.11
C ALA A 180 -28.53 -2.56 1.10
N ASN A 181 -29.39 -1.87 0.39
CA ASN A 181 -29.44 -0.41 0.38
C ASN A 181 -29.73 0.16 1.78
N GLN A 182 -30.69 -0.43 2.51
CA GLN A 182 -30.97 -0.01 3.90
C GLN A 182 -29.77 -0.23 4.83
N PHE A 183 -29.04 -1.33 4.67
CA PHE A 183 -27.85 -1.64 5.45
C PHE A 183 -26.74 -0.61 5.16
N ILE A 184 -26.41 -0.38 3.89
CA ILE A 184 -25.42 0.60 3.47
C ILE A 184 -25.76 1.99 4.01
N SER A 185 -27.04 2.39 3.98
CA SER A 185 -27.48 3.68 4.50
C SER A 185 -27.27 3.87 6.01
N LYS A 186 -26.99 2.79 6.76
CA LYS A 186 -26.68 2.81 8.20
C LYS A 186 -25.19 2.88 8.50
N LEU A 187 -24.35 2.71 7.49
CA LEU A 187 -22.90 2.94 7.64
C LEU A 187 -22.63 4.42 7.96
N PRO A 188 -21.59 4.74 8.74
CA PRO A 188 -21.25 6.10 9.09
C PRO A 188 -20.93 6.95 7.86
N LYS A 189 -21.76 7.94 7.54
CA LYS A 189 -21.71 8.73 6.30
C LYS A 189 -20.45 9.59 6.12
N ASN A 190 -19.73 9.87 7.19
CA ASN A 190 -18.50 10.68 7.19
C ASN A 190 -17.24 9.83 7.28
N GLU A 191 -17.38 8.51 7.48
CA GLU A 191 -16.28 7.58 7.59
C GLU A 191 -16.13 6.77 6.29
N ILE A 192 -15.93 7.47 5.21
CA ILE A 192 -15.71 6.96 3.85
C ILE A 192 -14.40 7.54 3.29
N PRO A 193 -13.73 6.90 2.34
CA PRO A 193 -12.44 7.35 1.81
C PRO A 193 -12.46 8.81 1.36
N GLU A 194 -13.52 9.27 0.71
CA GLU A 194 -13.67 10.62 0.16
C GLU A 194 -13.77 11.72 1.24
N LYS A 195 -13.96 11.34 2.51
CA LYS A 195 -14.12 12.27 3.64
C LYS A 195 -13.10 12.09 4.74
N THR A 196 -12.18 11.15 4.60
CA THR A 196 -11.20 10.81 5.63
C THR A 196 -9.77 11.05 5.17
N LYS A 197 -8.89 11.44 6.11
CA LYS A 197 -7.46 11.71 5.87
C LYS A 197 -6.60 11.26 7.06
N GLY A 198 -5.29 11.23 6.86
CA GLY A 198 -4.32 10.90 7.92
C GLY A 198 -4.69 9.60 8.64
N TYR A 199 -4.87 9.66 9.94
CA TYR A 199 -5.18 8.51 10.81
C TYR A 199 -6.66 8.11 10.84
N GLU A 200 -7.54 8.82 10.14
CA GLU A 200 -8.96 8.53 10.15
C GLU A 200 -9.29 7.26 9.39
N GLY A 201 -9.96 6.32 10.06
CA GLY A 201 -10.41 5.08 9.48
C GLY A 201 -11.73 5.22 8.71
N PHE A 202 -12.08 4.20 7.93
CA PHE A 202 -13.28 4.23 7.09
C PHE A 202 -13.89 2.86 6.84
N TYR A 203 -15.13 2.89 6.34
CA TYR A 203 -15.81 1.80 5.63
C TYR A 203 -15.92 2.20 4.16
N HIS A 204 -15.60 1.30 3.26
CA HIS A 204 -15.74 1.56 1.83
C HIS A 204 -16.46 0.41 1.15
N VAL A 205 -17.61 0.70 0.56
CA VAL A 205 -18.34 -0.26 -0.29
C VAL A 205 -17.61 -0.34 -1.62
N VAL A 206 -17.01 -1.49 -1.91
CA VAL A 206 -16.25 -1.71 -3.14
C VAL A 206 -17.02 -2.50 -4.20
N GLY A 207 -18.10 -3.17 -3.77
CA GLY A 207 -18.94 -3.90 -4.71
C GLY A 207 -20.35 -4.12 -4.16
N ILE A 208 -21.31 -4.18 -5.10
CA ILE A 208 -22.68 -4.63 -4.85
C ILE A 208 -23.16 -5.38 -6.07
N SER A 209 -23.65 -6.59 -5.87
CA SER A 209 -24.25 -7.40 -6.93
C SER A 209 -25.43 -8.19 -6.38
N GLY A 210 -26.45 -8.41 -7.19
CA GLY A 210 -27.57 -9.23 -6.73
C GLY A 210 -28.85 -9.12 -7.51
N SER A 211 -29.86 -9.82 -6.98
CA SER A 211 -31.22 -9.91 -7.47
C SER A 211 -32.23 -9.79 -6.32
N ILE A 212 -33.49 -10.12 -6.53
CA ILE A 212 -34.49 -10.15 -5.45
C ILE A 212 -34.14 -11.23 -4.41
N GLU A 213 -33.65 -12.40 -4.86
CA GLU A 213 -33.38 -13.57 -4.01
C GLU A 213 -32.10 -13.43 -3.17
N GLU A 214 -31.06 -12.83 -3.73
CA GLU A 214 -29.80 -12.65 -3.03
C GLU A 214 -29.08 -11.39 -3.52
N THR A 215 -28.52 -10.63 -2.60
CA THR A 215 -27.60 -9.51 -2.87
C THR A 215 -26.36 -9.64 -2.00
N VAL A 216 -25.21 -9.41 -2.60
CA VAL A 216 -23.91 -9.38 -1.93
C VAL A 216 -23.38 -7.96 -1.94
N VAL A 217 -22.95 -7.48 -0.78
CA VAL A 217 -22.23 -6.22 -0.61
C VAL A 217 -20.82 -6.53 -0.14
N GLU A 218 -19.83 -6.00 -0.85
CA GLU A 218 -18.42 -6.12 -0.48
C GLU A 218 -17.93 -4.81 0.12
N LEU A 219 -17.30 -4.91 1.29
CA LEU A 219 -16.76 -3.78 2.06
C LEU A 219 -15.29 -3.99 2.36
N ILE A 220 -14.54 -2.90 2.40
CA ILE A 220 -13.26 -2.87 3.10
C ILE A 220 -13.35 -1.97 4.34
N ILE A 221 -12.69 -2.40 5.41
CA ILE A 221 -12.67 -1.74 6.72
C ILE A 221 -11.22 -1.39 7.02
N ARG A 222 -10.95 -0.14 7.36
CA ARG A 222 -9.60 0.37 7.63
C ARG A 222 -9.59 1.23 8.87
N ASP A 223 -8.58 1.05 9.73
CA ASP A 223 -8.26 1.96 10.83
C ASP A 223 -6.80 1.76 11.29
N HIS A 224 -6.08 2.84 11.63
CA HIS A 224 -4.73 2.74 12.19
C HIS A 224 -4.75 2.22 13.63
N SER A 225 -5.78 2.55 14.40
CA SER A 225 -5.93 2.09 15.78
C SER A 225 -6.49 0.68 15.83
N ALA A 226 -5.76 -0.26 16.44
CA ALA A 226 -6.25 -1.63 16.65
C ALA A 226 -7.57 -1.67 17.42
N LYS A 227 -7.76 -0.77 18.42
CA LYS A 227 -9.00 -0.65 19.17
C LYS A 227 -10.17 -0.23 18.29
N LYS A 228 -10.03 0.88 17.54
CA LYS A 228 -11.07 1.36 16.62
C LYS A 228 -11.34 0.37 15.49
N PHE A 229 -10.32 -0.32 14.99
CA PHE A 229 -10.48 -1.36 13.99
C PHE A 229 -11.36 -2.51 14.51
N LYS A 230 -11.15 -2.94 15.75
CA LYS A 230 -12.01 -3.93 16.41
C LYS A 230 -13.45 -3.41 16.53
N GLU A 231 -13.63 -2.18 17.05
CA GLU A 231 -14.94 -1.53 17.17
C GLU A 231 -15.68 -1.43 15.82
N ARG A 232 -14.95 -1.16 14.72
CA ARG A 232 -15.52 -1.13 13.36
C ARG A 232 -16.05 -2.49 12.92
N LYS A 233 -15.31 -3.56 13.18
CA LYS A 233 -15.76 -4.91 12.86
C LYS A 233 -16.97 -5.31 13.71
N GLU A 234 -16.94 -5.00 14.99
CA GLU A 234 -18.06 -5.22 15.92
C GLU A 234 -19.32 -4.48 15.46
N PHE A 235 -19.19 -3.23 14.99
CA PHE A 235 -20.31 -2.47 14.43
C PHE A 235 -20.99 -3.19 13.25
N ILE A 236 -20.23 -3.80 12.33
CA ILE A 236 -20.80 -4.59 11.23
C ILE A 236 -21.59 -5.78 11.74
N HIS A 237 -21.06 -6.51 12.73
CA HIS A 237 -21.77 -7.64 13.35
C HIS A 237 -23.02 -7.19 14.11
N GLU A 238 -22.95 -6.10 14.85
CA GLU A 238 -24.11 -5.53 15.54
C GLU A 238 -25.20 -5.07 14.58
N LEU A 239 -24.81 -4.42 13.48
CA LEU A 239 -25.74 -3.98 12.45
C LEU A 239 -26.43 -5.19 11.80
N THR A 240 -25.66 -6.24 11.48
CA THR A 240 -26.18 -7.51 10.96
C THR A 240 -27.20 -8.13 11.93
N ASN A 241 -26.87 -8.20 13.22
CA ASN A 241 -27.74 -8.73 14.24
C ASN A 241 -29.04 -7.92 14.39
N LYS A 242 -28.97 -6.58 14.27
CA LYS A 242 -30.16 -5.71 14.30
C LYS A 242 -31.10 -6.00 13.12
N PHE A 243 -30.53 -6.20 11.93
CA PHE A 243 -31.33 -6.60 10.75
C PHE A 243 -31.95 -7.97 10.96
N ASN A 244 -31.19 -8.97 11.38
CA ASN A 244 -31.70 -10.33 11.62
C ASN A 244 -32.79 -10.36 12.68
N LYS A 245 -32.61 -9.64 13.82
CA LYS A 245 -33.66 -9.57 14.87
C LYS A 245 -35.00 -9.04 14.35
N LYS A 246 -34.97 -8.05 13.46
CA LYS A 246 -36.19 -7.49 12.84
C LYS A 246 -36.85 -8.52 11.92
N TRP A 247 -36.09 -9.14 11.03
CA TRP A 247 -36.61 -9.98 9.95
C TRP A 247 -36.93 -11.41 10.42
N LYS A 248 -36.18 -11.96 11.38
CA LYS A 248 -36.48 -13.25 12.01
C LYS A 248 -37.86 -13.26 12.66
N LYS A 249 -38.27 -12.13 13.27
CA LYS A 249 -39.63 -12.00 13.81
C LYS A 249 -40.71 -12.10 12.75
N GLN A 250 -40.43 -11.61 11.55
CA GLN A 250 -41.40 -11.54 10.44
C GLN A 250 -41.38 -12.81 9.58
N PHE A 251 -40.22 -13.43 9.35
CA PHE A 251 -40.06 -14.51 8.35
C PHE A 251 -39.49 -15.82 8.95
N GLY A 252 -39.18 -15.86 10.25
CA GLY A 252 -38.74 -17.06 10.95
C GLY A 252 -37.25 -17.41 10.79
N GLU A 253 -36.50 -16.70 9.94
CA GLU A 253 -35.12 -17.00 9.60
C GLU A 253 -34.20 -15.75 9.62
N GLU A 254 -32.90 -15.97 9.71
CA GLU A 254 -31.89 -14.95 9.56
C GLU A 254 -31.59 -14.77 8.08
N ILE A 255 -31.65 -13.51 7.63
CA ILE A 255 -31.57 -13.18 6.20
C ILE A 255 -30.36 -12.33 5.85
N VAL A 256 -29.53 -11.95 6.84
CA VAL A 256 -28.29 -11.22 6.62
C VAL A 256 -27.12 -12.00 7.22
N ILE A 257 -26.12 -12.29 6.43
CA ILE A 257 -24.91 -13.00 6.85
C ILE A 257 -23.72 -12.06 6.64
N ALA A 258 -22.91 -11.84 7.65
CA ALA A 258 -21.69 -11.05 7.57
C ALA A 258 -20.46 -11.96 7.75
N GLU A 259 -19.62 -12.01 6.73
CA GLU A 259 -18.31 -12.66 6.76
C GLU A 259 -17.26 -11.57 6.82
N VAL A 260 -16.59 -11.40 7.95
CA VAL A 260 -15.54 -10.40 8.15
C VAL A 260 -14.22 -11.14 8.32
N LYS A 261 -13.21 -10.81 7.47
CA LYS A 261 -11.89 -11.44 7.48
C LYS A 261 -10.80 -10.38 7.55
N ASP A 262 -9.91 -10.52 8.52
CA ASP A 262 -8.74 -9.67 8.62
C ASP A 262 -7.77 -9.97 7.46
N GLN A 263 -7.13 -8.92 6.94
CA GLN A 263 -6.22 -8.99 5.81
C GLN A 263 -4.77 -8.74 6.24
N TYR A 264 -4.54 -7.64 6.96
CA TYR A 264 -3.23 -7.28 7.53
C TYR A 264 -3.43 -6.34 8.73
N TYR A 265 -2.34 -6.10 9.46
CA TYR A 265 -2.33 -5.28 10.66
C TYR A 265 -1.29 -4.17 10.58
N ASN A 266 -1.44 -3.15 11.42
CA ASN A 266 -0.50 -2.04 11.51
C ASN A 266 0.88 -2.53 11.99
N MET A 267 1.91 -2.35 11.16
CA MET A 267 3.28 -2.78 11.47
C MET A 267 3.91 -2.04 12.64
N LYS A 268 3.36 -0.91 13.07
CA LYS A 268 3.84 -0.14 14.23
C LYS A 268 4.06 -1.01 15.46
N GLU A 269 3.15 -1.94 15.73
CA GLU A 269 3.24 -2.84 16.89
C GLU A 269 4.50 -3.74 16.85
N LYS A 270 5.00 -4.02 15.66
CA LYS A 270 6.18 -4.85 15.42
C LYS A 270 7.46 -4.03 15.27
N VAL A 271 7.36 -2.81 14.74
CA VAL A 271 8.50 -1.90 14.55
C VAL A 271 8.85 -1.15 15.83
N LYS A 272 7.87 -0.76 16.64
CA LYS A 272 8.08 0.00 17.88
C LYS A 272 9.10 -0.63 18.86
N PRO A 273 9.10 -1.96 19.09
CA PRO A 273 10.10 -2.57 19.98
C PRO A 273 11.54 -2.47 19.50
N VAL A 274 11.74 -2.25 18.20
CA VAL A 274 13.06 -2.11 17.54
C VAL A 274 13.17 -0.77 16.81
N PHE A 275 12.68 0.29 17.42
CA PHE A 275 12.51 1.61 16.77
C PHE A 275 13.80 2.21 16.22
N HIS A 276 14.96 1.77 16.72
CA HIS A 276 16.27 2.17 16.21
C HIS A 276 16.43 1.97 14.69
N ILE A 277 15.68 1.01 14.08
CA ILE A 277 15.71 0.81 12.62
C ILE A 277 15.10 2.00 11.88
N VAL A 278 14.06 2.62 12.43
CA VAL A 278 13.47 3.86 11.90
C VAL A 278 14.45 5.02 12.10
N GLU A 279 15.09 5.12 13.27
CA GLU A 279 16.09 6.16 13.57
C GLU A 279 17.30 6.08 12.64
N ILE A 280 17.76 4.87 12.29
CA ILE A 280 18.84 4.65 11.32
C ILE A 280 18.45 5.21 9.94
N ALA A 281 17.26 4.88 9.45
CA ALA A 281 16.78 5.38 8.16
C ALA A 281 16.59 6.91 8.19
N GLU A 282 16.02 7.45 9.26
CA GLU A 282 15.86 8.90 9.44
C GLU A 282 17.23 9.62 9.45
N LYS A 283 18.21 9.07 10.18
CA LYS A 283 19.57 9.58 10.23
C LYS A 283 20.23 9.55 8.86
N ALA A 284 20.11 8.45 8.12
CA ALA A 284 20.62 8.31 6.76
C ALA A 284 20.08 9.41 5.83
N MET A 285 18.75 9.62 5.85
CA MET A 285 18.12 10.69 5.07
C MET A 285 18.66 12.07 5.45
N ARG A 286 18.75 12.38 6.74
CA ARG A 286 19.26 13.69 7.23
C ARG A 286 20.71 13.95 6.83
N GLU A 287 21.58 12.94 6.93
CA GLU A 287 22.99 13.06 6.52
C GLU A 287 23.15 13.30 5.01
N LEU A 288 22.17 12.87 4.20
CA LEU A 288 22.11 13.11 2.76
C LEU A 288 21.34 14.40 2.38
N GLY A 289 20.99 15.23 3.37
CA GLY A 289 20.25 16.47 3.15
C GLY A 289 18.78 16.27 2.78
N ILE A 290 18.24 15.06 2.98
CA ILE A 290 16.84 14.75 2.73
C ILE A 290 16.06 14.99 4.04
N LYS A 291 14.95 15.74 3.94
CA LYS A 291 14.04 15.93 5.06
C LYS A 291 13.12 14.72 5.19
N PRO A 292 13.19 13.96 6.30
CA PRO A 292 12.28 12.84 6.50
C PRO A 292 10.82 13.28 6.58
N LEU A 293 9.95 12.57 5.88
CA LEU A 293 8.51 12.74 5.87
C LEU A 293 7.87 11.51 6.53
N ILE A 294 7.79 11.54 7.86
CA ILE A 294 7.20 10.44 8.62
C ILE A 294 5.69 10.60 8.62
N LYS A 295 5.00 9.71 7.94
CA LYS A 295 3.54 9.67 7.83
C LYS A 295 3.02 8.24 7.85
N PRO A 296 1.74 8.02 8.21
CA PRO A 296 1.14 6.69 8.14
C PRO A 296 0.72 6.36 6.69
N ILE A 297 0.94 5.12 6.29
CA ILE A 297 0.39 4.57 5.04
C ILE A 297 -1.11 4.38 5.19
N ARG A 298 -1.90 4.87 4.23
CA ARG A 298 -3.36 4.63 4.17
C ARG A 298 -3.71 3.37 3.36
N GLY A 299 -2.85 2.40 3.35
CA GLY A 299 -2.92 1.11 2.71
C GLY A 299 -2.16 0.07 3.51
N GLY A 300 -1.63 -0.91 2.83
CA GLY A 300 -0.69 -1.91 3.35
C GLY A 300 0.41 -2.10 2.32
N THR A 301 1.55 -2.62 2.74
CA THR A 301 2.69 -3.01 1.90
C THR A 301 3.17 -4.39 2.35
N ASP A 302 4.05 -5.01 1.57
CA ASP A 302 4.72 -6.24 2.01
C ASP A 302 5.39 -6.06 3.37
N GLY A 303 5.94 -4.87 3.66
CA GLY A 303 6.57 -4.54 4.94
C GLY A 303 5.68 -4.79 6.15
N CYS A 304 4.37 -4.50 6.03
CA CYS A 304 3.45 -4.76 7.14
C CYS A 304 3.25 -6.26 7.38
N GLN A 305 3.14 -7.07 6.33
CA GLN A 305 3.00 -8.52 6.46
C GLN A 305 4.29 -9.19 6.92
N LEU A 306 5.44 -8.78 6.37
CA LEU A 306 6.78 -9.24 6.81
C LEU A 306 7.01 -8.95 8.29
N SER A 307 6.60 -7.77 8.77
CA SER A 307 6.69 -7.40 10.18
C SER A 307 5.94 -8.37 11.10
N TYR A 308 4.75 -8.83 10.68
CA TYR A 308 3.98 -9.81 11.43
C TYR A 308 4.49 -11.26 11.27
N LYS A 309 5.32 -11.53 10.25
CA LYS A 309 6.05 -12.80 10.10
C LYS A 309 7.37 -12.84 10.88
N GLY A 310 7.70 -11.79 11.65
CA GLY A 310 8.89 -11.72 12.49
C GLY A 310 10.07 -10.95 11.88
N LEU A 311 9.87 -10.27 10.76
CA LEU A 311 10.86 -9.40 10.12
C LEU A 311 10.38 -7.94 10.17
N PRO A 312 10.70 -7.14 11.20
CA PRO A 312 10.35 -5.72 11.24
C PRO A 312 10.83 -5.00 9.97
N CYS A 313 9.90 -4.37 9.25
CA CYS A 313 10.17 -3.89 7.89
C CYS A 313 9.42 -2.58 7.60
N PRO A 314 9.95 -1.41 8.05
CA PRO A 314 9.40 -0.12 7.66
C PRO A 314 9.62 0.15 6.17
N ASN A 315 8.84 1.09 5.63
CA ASN A 315 8.84 1.47 4.22
C ASN A 315 9.60 2.76 3.99
N ILE A 316 10.39 2.81 2.92
CA ILE A 316 11.19 3.96 2.47
C ILE A 316 10.75 4.34 1.05
N PHE A 317 10.85 5.60 0.70
CA PHE A 317 10.49 6.12 -0.61
C PHE A 317 11.28 5.46 -1.75
N ALA A 318 10.60 5.21 -2.87
CA ALA A 318 11.17 4.88 -4.17
C ALA A 318 11.05 6.06 -5.16
N GLY A 319 10.47 7.17 -4.75
CA GLY A 319 10.43 8.42 -5.49
C GLY A 319 9.36 8.54 -6.58
N GLY A 320 8.59 7.49 -6.85
CA GLY A 320 7.55 7.51 -7.88
C GLY A 320 6.26 8.23 -7.43
N HIS A 321 5.41 8.55 -8.40
CA HIS A 321 4.15 9.27 -8.19
C HIS A 321 3.06 8.79 -9.13
N ASN A 322 1.80 9.05 -8.74
CA ASN A 322 0.60 8.75 -9.52
C ASN A 322 0.50 7.28 -9.92
N PHE A 323 0.90 6.40 -9.02
CA PHE A 323 0.87 4.96 -9.18
C PHE A 323 -0.49 4.44 -9.68
N HIS A 324 -0.53 3.22 -10.19
CA HIS A 324 -1.73 2.52 -10.64
C HIS A 324 -2.43 3.17 -11.85
N GLY A 325 -1.72 3.99 -12.64
CA GLY A 325 -2.37 4.64 -13.78
C GLY A 325 -1.45 5.26 -14.83
N LYS A 326 -2.07 5.81 -15.84
CA LYS A 326 -1.41 6.37 -17.03
C LYS A 326 -0.64 7.68 -16.78
N TYR A 327 -0.74 8.26 -15.60
CA TYR A 327 -0.05 9.49 -15.22
C TYR A 327 1.14 9.21 -14.29
N GLU A 328 1.51 7.95 -14.15
CA GLU A 328 2.63 7.52 -13.34
C GLU A 328 3.95 8.10 -13.87
N TYR A 329 4.78 8.58 -12.95
CA TYR A 329 6.11 9.10 -13.26
C TYR A 329 7.07 8.90 -12.09
N VAL A 330 8.37 8.92 -12.37
CA VAL A 330 9.41 8.91 -11.36
C VAL A 330 10.52 9.90 -11.72
N PRO A 331 10.96 10.78 -10.78
CA PRO A 331 12.14 11.61 -10.94
C PRO A 331 13.41 10.77 -10.77
N VAL A 332 14.33 10.84 -11.72
CA VAL A 332 15.60 10.11 -11.68
C VAL A 332 16.44 10.51 -10.46
N GLU A 333 16.45 11.80 -10.13
CA GLU A 333 17.19 12.34 -8.98
C GLU A 333 16.63 11.80 -7.65
N SER A 334 15.32 11.50 -7.57
CA SER A 334 14.73 10.83 -6.40
C SER A 334 15.21 9.39 -6.29
N MET A 335 15.29 8.64 -7.38
CA MET A 335 15.85 7.27 -7.41
C MET A 335 17.31 7.25 -6.99
N VAL A 336 18.12 8.19 -7.46
CA VAL A 336 19.52 8.34 -7.04
C VAL A 336 19.59 8.57 -5.52
N LYS A 337 18.74 9.44 -4.99
CA LYS A 337 18.68 9.70 -3.54
C LYS A 337 18.22 8.47 -2.74
N ALA A 338 17.29 7.68 -3.23
CA ALA A 338 16.89 6.43 -2.59
C ALA A 338 18.04 5.41 -2.56
N THR A 339 18.78 5.29 -3.68
CA THR A 339 20.02 4.48 -3.75
C THR A 339 21.05 4.92 -2.71
N GLU A 340 21.30 6.25 -2.60
CA GLU A 340 22.20 6.80 -1.58
C GLU A 340 21.75 6.51 -0.15
N VAL A 341 20.42 6.52 0.12
CA VAL A 341 19.84 6.19 1.43
C VAL A 341 20.11 4.72 1.77
N ILE A 342 19.96 3.78 0.84
CA ILE A 342 20.27 2.36 1.04
C ILE A 342 21.74 2.19 1.43
N VAL A 343 22.66 2.80 0.69
CA VAL A 343 24.11 2.78 0.97
C VAL A 343 24.39 3.36 2.36
N LYS A 344 23.79 4.50 2.69
CA LYS A 344 24.00 5.18 3.97
C LYS A 344 23.43 4.38 5.16
N ILE A 345 22.30 3.73 5.02
CA ILE A 345 21.75 2.82 6.04
C ILE A 345 22.74 1.68 6.31
N ALA A 346 23.29 1.08 5.25
CA ALA A 346 24.26 -0.01 5.38
C ALA A 346 25.54 0.45 6.13
N GLU A 347 26.05 1.65 5.81
CA GLU A 347 27.22 2.26 6.46
C GLU A 347 26.94 2.56 7.93
N ILE A 348 25.83 3.22 8.26
CA ILE A 348 25.45 3.55 9.64
C ILE A 348 25.29 2.26 10.45
N THR A 349 24.61 1.26 9.90
CA THR A 349 24.40 -0.03 10.58
C THR A 349 25.74 -0.72 10.92
N ALA A 350 26.74 -0.62 10.05
CA ALA A 350 28.04 -1.23 10.28
C ALA A 350 28.92 -0.45 11.28
N THR A 351 28.65 0.83 11.52
CA THR A 351 29.46 1.71 12.35
C THR A 351 28.83 2.02 13.70
N THR A 352 27.56 1.75 13.90
CA THR A 352 26.88 1.89 15.19
C THR A 352 27.25 0.72 16.11
N LYS A 353 27.80 1.05 17.30
CA LYS A 353 28.17 0.08 18.35
C LYS A 353 26.97 -0.35 19.18
#